data_23040f39f93c7b33b89deea59918c960
#
_entry.id   23040f39f93c7b33b89deea59918c960
#
_cell.length_a   1.000
_cell.length_b   1.000
_cell.length_c   1.000
_cell.angle_alpha   90.00
_cell.angle_beta   90.00
_cell.angle_gamma   90.00
#
_symmetry.space_group_name_H-M   'P 1'
#
loop_
_entity.id
_entity.type
_entity.pdbx_description
1 polymer ?
#
loop_
_entity_poly.entity_id
_entity_poly.type
_entity_poly.pdbx_seq_one_letter_code
_entity_poly.pdbx_strand_id
1 'polypeptide(L)'
;MPKEIFMPKLSSTMRVGTLLRWFKEEGEPVEIGEPLFEIMTDKINIEVESYDSGILLKKYYEPEAEIPVNQVIGYIGKPGEKVPDEPPAPGSGPAESPPGQEGTSAEEQGAADHQPEEASQKVRATPAARALARKAGVDLGKISGSGPRGRIQRKDVEQYLEAAGMKPKATPLAQKIAKEEQVDLRAVSGTGSGGKIMKRDVLEAVRASEQRTEKREEIRKPLSGLRKVVANRMAQSAFSAPHVTLSTEIDMAKAVEMRQTLLPVIEKQTGLRLTYTDILIKAAATALKRFPEVNVHFENDEVVSRDEVNVGMAVAVKDGLLVPVIKNADKKGLAAICAEAKDMSRRAREQKLLPDDLKGSTFTISNLGMYPIDVFTPIINLPEIAILGVGRIQEKPVVIGGEIVIRPMMTASLSFDHRVIDGAPAAEFLAEIKRILENPLEMIV
;
A
#
# COMPACT_ATOMS: atom_id res chain seq x y z
N MET A 1 44.00 4.66 2.81
CA MET A 1 43.24 4.62 1.57
C MET A 1 42.02 5.47 1.72
N PRO A 2 41.66 6.27 0.74
CA PRO A 2 40.42 7.07 0.81
C PRO A 2 39.22 6.14 0.95
N LYS A 3 38.24 6.55 1.78
CA LYS A 3 37.01 5.81 2.04
C LYS A 3 35.88 6.37 1.19
N GLU A 4 35.05 5.49 0.64
CA GLU A 4 33.95 5.83 -0.25
C GLU A 4 32.71 6.23 0.56
N ILE A 5 32.06 7.30 0.12
CA ILE A 5 30.77 7.74 0.64
C ILE A 5 29.73 7.29 -0.38
N PHE A 6 28.76 6.49 0.06
CA PHE A 6 27.71 5.94 -0.79
C PHE A 6 26.36 6.62 -0.56
N MET A 7 25.54 6.66 -1.60
CA MET A 7 24.12 6.98 -1.47
C MET A 7 23.43 5.86 -0.68
N PRO A 8 22.95 6.10 0.56
CA PRO A 8 22.40 5.04 1.41
C PRO A 8 21.02 4.58 0.92
N LYS A 9 20.71 3.32 1.16
CA LYS A 9 19.39 2.76 0.96
C LYS A 9 18.54 2.92 2.21
N LEU A 10 17.73 3.96 2.28
CA LEU A 10 16.93 4.30 3.46
C LEU A 10 15.55 3.63 3.51
N SER A 11 15.11 3.01 2.42
CA SER A 11 13.88 2.19 2.41
C SER A 11 14.02 1.01 1.46
N SER A 12 13.23 -0.05 1.69
CA SER A 12 13.23 -1.27 0.85
C SER A 12 12.85 -1.00 -0.61
N THR A 13 12.10 0.06 -0.87
CA THR A 13 11.59 0.46 -2.20
C THR A 13 12.44 1.53 -2.89
N MET A 14 13.40 2.12 -2.17
CA MET A 14 14.25 3.20 -2.71
C MET A 14 15.22 2.67 -3.76
N ARG A 15 15.21 3.25 -4.96
CA ARG A 15 16.15 2.98 -6.05
C ARG A 15 17.03 4.16 -6.37
N VAL A 16 16.55 5.39 -6.11
CA VAL A 16 17.21 6.65 -6.39
C VAL A 16 16.96 7.59 -5.21
N GLY A 17 17.94 8.40 -4.83
CA GLY A 17 17.82 9.49 -3.84
C GLY A 17 18.21 10.81 -4.49
N THR A 18 17.56 11.91 -4.08
CA THR A 18 17.93 13.25 -4.54
C THR A 18 18.78 13.91 -3.47
N LEU A 19 19.99 14.32 -3.82
CA LEU A 19 20.90 15.06 -2.95
C LEU A 19 20.39 16.50 -2.84
N LEU A 20 20.00 16.96 -1.62
CA LEU A 20 19.50 18.32 -1.40
C LEU A 20 20.64 19.32 -1.17
N ARG A 21 21.57 18.97 -0.31
CA ARG A 21 22.74 19.82 -0.01
C ARG A 21 23.84 19.02 0.66
N TRP A 22 25.07 19.55 0.57
CA TRP A 22 26.21 19.15 1.38
C TRP A 22 26.34 20.09 2.57
N PHE A 23 26.65 19.55 3.74
CA PHE A 23 26.95 20.32 4.96
C PHE A 23 28.45 20.65 5.07
N LYS A 24 29.29 19.98 4.28
CA LYS A 24 30.73 20.13 4.26
C LYS A 24 31.23 20.45 2.86
N GLU A 25 32.29 21.28 2.81
CA GLU A 25 33.01 21.58 1.57
C GLU A 25 34.24 20.68 1.38
N GLU A 26 34.69 20.56 0.14
CA GLU A 26 35.94 19.82 -0.14
C GLU A 26 37.13 20.47 0.61
N GLY A 27 37.89 19.64 1.33
CA GLY A 27 38.99 20.09 2.18
C GLY A 27 38.62 20.29 3.64
N GLU A 28 37.35 20.24 4.02
CA GLU A 28 36.92 20.36 5.43
C GLU A 28 37.06 19.06 6.19
N PRO A 29 37.40 19.14 7.51
CA PRO A 29 37.44 17.98 8.38
C PRO A 29 36.03 17.46 8.69
N VAL A 30 35.90 16.14 8.73
CA VAL A 30 34.66 15.40 9.01
C VAL A 30 34.94 14.46 10.19
N GLU A 31 34.07 14.47 11.20
CA GLU A 31 34.09 13.55 12.34
C GLU A 31 32.98 12.48 12.21
N ILE A 32 33.15 11.33 12.87
CA ILE A 32 32.15 10.29 12.91
C ILE A 32 30.88 10.80 13.62
N GLY A 33 29.70 10.61 13.01
CA GLY A 33 28.42 11.10 13.53
C GLY A 33 28.11 12.56 13.17
N GLU A 34 28.99 13.23 12.39
CA GLU A 34 28.73 14.60 11.93
C GLU A 34 27.87 14.57 10.64
N PRO A 35 26.84 15.45 10.53
CA PRO A 35 26.02 15.54 9.31
C PRO A 35 26.89 15.91 8.10
N LEU A 36 26.86 15.07 7.05
CA LEU A 36 27.68 15.22 5.88
C LEU A 36 26.90 15.78 4.69
N PHE A 37 25.71 15.28 4.47
CA PHE A 37 24.80 15.73 3.39
C PHE A 37 23.35 15.42 3.72
N GLU A 38 22.43 16.13 3.09
CA GLU A 38 20.98 15.92 3.19
C GLU A 38 20.45 15.33 1.90
N ILE A 39 19.65 14.29 2.01
CA ILE A 39 19.00 13.66 0.87
C ILE A 39 17.48 13.70 1.03
N MET A 40 16.81 13.89 -0.08
CA MET A 40 15.37 13.73 -0.20
C MET A 40 15.05 12.33 -0.72
N THR A 41 14.26 11.62 0.06
CA THR A 41 13.61 10.40 -0.40
C THR A 41 12.20 10.72 -0.90
N ASP A 42 11.53 9.73 -1.47
CA ASP A 42 10.12 9.86 -1.88
C ASP A 42 9.16 10.41 -0.78
N LYS A 43 9.59 10.38 0.50
CA LYS A 43 8.70 10.67 1.64
C LYS A 43 9.24 11.70 2.64
N ILE A 44 10.53 11.79 2.84
CA ILE A 44 11.14 12.63 3.88
C ILE A 44 12.55 13.09 3.46
N ASN A 45 12.98 14.20 4.03
CA ASN A 45 14.37 14.64 4.01
C ASN A 45 15.10 14.02 5.18
N ILE A 46 16.29 13.48 4.93
CA ILE A 46 17.12 12.82 5.94
C ILE A 46 18.53 13.37 5.85
N GLU A 47 19.07 13.77 7.00
CA GLU A 47 20.49 14.10 7.15
C GLU A 47 21.27 12.79 7.32
N VAL A 48 22.30 12.64 6.49
CA VAL A 48 23.18 11.47 6.54
C VAL A 48 24.46 11.85 7.25
N GLU A 49 24.73 11.16 8.34
CA GLU A 49 25.91 11.34 9.16
C GLU A 49 27.10 10.56 8.59
N SER A 50 28.31 11.07 8.84
CA SER A 50 29.54 10.37 8.44
C SER A 50 29.82 9.16 9.33
N TYR A 51 30.11 8.03 8.71
CA TYR A 51 30.60 6.83 9.41
C TYR A 51 32.11 6.82 9.62
N ASP A 52 32.81 7.73 8.95
CA ASP A 52 34.27 7.79 8.95
C ASP A 52 34.78 9.21 9.27
N SER A 53 35.96 9.28 9.90
CA SER A 53 36.66 10.54 10.15
C SER A 53 37.77 10.77 9.14
N GLY A 54 37.96 12.04 8.74
CA GLY A 54 38.98 12.43 7.80
C GLY A 54 38.73 13.81 7.19
N ILE A 55 39.21 14.05 6.00
CA ILE A 55 38.93 15.25 5.23
C ILE A 55 38.07 14.84 4.04
N LEU A 56 37.05 15.62 3.71
CA LEU A 56 36.25 15.42 2.51
C LEU A 56 37.12 15.76 1.28
N LEU A 57 37.54 14.74 0.53
CA LEU A 57 38.50 14.87 -0.54
C LEU A 57 37.86 15.29 -1.86
N LYS A 58 36.65 14.75 -2.13
CA LYS A 58 35.95 15.03 -3.39
C LYS A 58 34.45 14.79 -3.26
N LYS A 59 33.67 15.66 -3.94
CA LYS A 59 32.23 15.54 -4.15
C LYS A 59 31.99 15.32 -5.65
N TYR A 60 31.18 14.32 -6.02
CA TYR A 60 30.93 14.03 -7.46
C TYR A 60 29.59 14.59 -7.96
N TYR A 61 28.69 14.95 -7.05
CA TYR A 61 27.34 15.38 -7.42
C TYR A 61 27.00 16.71 -6.78
N GLU A 62 26.41 17.58 -7.57
CA GLU A 62 25.87 18.87 -7.14
C GLU A 62 24.51 18.71 -6.45
N PRO A 63 24.04 19.69 -5.65
CA PRO A 63 22.70 19.74 -5.13
C PRO A 63 21.65 19.55 -6.24
N GLU A 64 20.50 18.91 -5.89
CA GLU A 64 19.39 18.54 -6.76
C GLU A 64 19.66 17.39 -7.75
N ALA A 65 20.83 16.73 -7.68
CA ALA A 65 21.13 15.55 -8.49
C ALA A 65 20.37 14.31 -8.00
N GLU A 66 19.78 13.56 -8.93
CA GLU A 66 19.19 12.23 -8.68
C GLU A 66 20.26 11.15 -8.80
N ILE A 67 20.52 10.42 -7.72
CA ILE A 67 21.64 9.48 -7.61
C ILE A 67 21.11 8.09 -7.25
N PRO A 68 21.49 7.04 -8.00
CA PRO A 68 21.12 5.65 -7.66
C PRO A 68 21.66 5.23 -6.29
N VAL A 69 20.89 4.38 -5.59
CA VAL A 69 21.32 3.78 -4.31
C VAL A 69 22.58 2.96 -4.51
N ASN A 70 23.50 3.01 -3.54
CA ASN A 70 24.84 2.40 -3.55
C ASN A 70 25.80 2.99 -4.59
N GLN A 71 25.50 4.14 -5.17
CA GLN A 71 26.46 4.91 -5.98
C GLN A 71 27.41 5.65 -5.06
N VAL A 72 28.71 5.68 -5.41
CA VAL A 72 29.72 6.49 -4.72
C VAL A 72 29.47 7.96 -5.04
N ILE A 73 29.29 8.78 -3.99
CA ILE A 73 28.98 10.20 -4.11
C ILE A 73 30.15 11.12 -3.72
N GLY A 74 31.14 10.57 -3.00
CA GLY A 74 32.32 11.32 -2.56
C GLY A 74 33.34 10.43 -1.88
N TYR A 75 34.45 11.02 -1.43
CA TYR A 75 35.52 10.35 -0.72
C TYR A 75 35.98 11.14 0.53
N ILE A 76 36.22 10.39 1.62
CA ILE A 76 36.87 10.90 2.86
C ILE A 76 38.23 10.21 2.99
N GLY A 77 39.27 10.98 3.32
CA GLY A 77 40.62 10.43 3.50
C GLY A 77 41.58 11.40 4.15
N LYS A 78 42.88 11.15 3.96
CA LYS A 78 43.95 12.04 4.43
C LYS A 78 44.29 13.09 3.36
N PRO A 79 44.77 14.28 3.79
CA PRO A 79 45.19 15.32 2.81
C PRO A 79 46.17 14.79 1.79
N GLY A 80 45.88 14.99 0.49
CA GLY A 80 46.77 14.60 -0.62
C GLY A 80 46.63 13.14 -1.08
N GLU A 81 45.69 12.34 -0.55
CA GLU A 81 45.36 11.05 -1.13
C GLU A 81 44.66 11.21 -2.50
N LYS A 82 45.12 10.42 -3.49
CA LYS A 82 44.51 10.45 -4.83
C LYS A 82 43.17 9.74 -4.83
N VAL A 83 42.16 10.41 -5.32
CA VAL A 83 40.80 9.86 -5.57
C VAL A 83 40.54 9.85 -7.09
N PRO A 84 39.64 8.98 -7.59
CA PRO A 84 39.25 8.97 -9.00
C PRO A 84 38.68 10.33 -9.44
N ASP A 85 38.89 10.69 -10.72
CA ASP A 85 38.30 11.92 -11.25
C ASP A 85 36.81 11.81 -11.58
N GLU A 86 36.33 10.59 -11.85
CA GLU A 86 34.91 10.27 -12.10
C GLU A 86 34.40 9.28 -11.06
N PRO A 87 33.07 9.31 -10.71
CA PRO A 87 32.48 8.38 -9.78
C PRO A 87 32.55 6.95 -10.34
N PRO A 88 32.95 5.93 -9.54
CA PRO A 88 32.97 4.54 -9.98
C PRO A 88 31.58 4.07 -10.41
N ALA A 89 31.50 3.14 -11.37
CA ALA A 89 30.24 2.58 -11.84
C ALA A 89 29.46 1.89 -10.71
N PRO A 90 28.12 1.93 -10.71
CA PRO A 90 27.30 1.31 -9.67
C PRO A 90 27.58 -0.19 -9.57
N GLY A 91 27.93 -0.67 -8.37
CA GLY A 91 28.11 -2.10 -8.10
C GLY A 91 29.50 -2.60 -7.75
N SER A 92 30.51 -1.73 -7.56
CA SER A 92 31.88 -2.12 -7.21
C SER A 92 32.23 -2.08 -5.70
N GLY A 93 31.23 -1.94 -4.81
CA GLY A 93 31.43 -1.94 -3.36
C GLY A 93 31.28 -3.31 -2.73
N PRO A 94 31.96 -3.62 -1.60
CA PRO A 94 31.85 -4.89 -0.90
C PRO A 94 30.45 -5.02 -0.25
N ALA A 95 29.84 -6.21 -0.40
CA ALA A 95 28.59 -6.57 0.24
C ALA A 95 28.74 -6.56 1.77
N GLU A 96 28.08 -5.67 2.46
CA GLU A 96 27.96 -5.70 3.91
C GLU A 96 27.03 -6.83 4.36
N SER A 97 27.58 -7.72 5.19
CA SER A 97 26.82 -8.70 5.97
C SER A 97 26.19 -7.99 7.20
N PRO A 98 25.00 -8.36 7.66
CA PRO A 98 24.40 -7.76 8.83
C PRO A 98 25.13 -8.19 10.11
N PRO A 99 25.17 -7.35 11.16
CA PRO A 99 25.89 -7.64 12.41
C PRO A 99 25.21 -8.78 13.18
N GLY A 100 26.08 -9.68 13.66
CA GLY A 100 25.75 -10.89 14.35
C GLY A 100 25.12 -10.67 15.73
N GLN A 101 24.30 -11.61 16.11
CA GLN A 101 24.01 -11.90 17.50
C GLN A 101 24.90 -13.06 17.94
N GLU A 102 25.66 -12.81 18.97
CA GLU A 102 26.48 -13.78 19.68
C GLU A 102 25.65 -14.86 20.36
N GLY A 103 26.25 -16.01 20.34
CA GLY A 103 25.81 -17.28 20.68
C GLY A 103 25.49 -17.59 22.13
N THR A 104 25.01 -18.76 22.27
CA THR A 104 25.51 -19.73 23.27
C THR A 104 25.15 -21.15 22.85
N SER A 105 26.18 -21.96 22.91
CA SER A 105 26.18 -23.41 22.76
C SER A 105 25.42 -24.10 23.89
N ALA A 106 24.77 -25.23 23.58
CA ALA A 106 24.85 -26.43 24.40
C ALA A 106 24.25 -27.64 23.65
N GLU A 107 25.01 -28.65 23.69
CA GLU A 107 24.78 -30.06 23.29
C GLU A 107 23.52 -30.65 23.97
N GLU A 108 22.85 -31.61 23.36
CA GLU A 108 22.89 -33.04 23.64
C GLU A 108 21.70 -33.76 23.01
N GLN A 109 22.02 -34.76 22.23
CA GLN A 109 21.65 -36.19 22.24
C GLN A 109 20.18 -36.57 22.47
N GLY A 110 19.72 -37.39 21.55
CA GLY A 110 19.03 -38.56 22.00
C GLY A 110 17.79 -39.04 21.27
N ALA A 111 17.99 -40.14 20.54
CA ALA A 111 17.08 -41.28 20.37
C ALA A 111 15.90 -41.22 19.39
N ALA A 112 16.16 -41.94 18.33
CA ALA A 112 15.36 -42.96 17.64
C ALA A 112 13.88 -43.17 18.05
N ASP A 113 13.00 -43.19 17.06
CA ASP A 113 12.10 -44.32 16.95
C ASP A 113 11.72 -44.59 15.48
N HIS A 114 11.64 -45.89 15.20
CA HIS A 114 11.47 -46.55 13.92
C HIS A 114 9.99 -46.66 13.53
N GLN A 115 9.70 -46.57 12.26
CA GLN A 115 8.87 -47.54 11.51
C GLN A 115 8.62 -47.13 10.07
N PRO A 116 8.20 -47.99 9.13
CA PRO A 116 9.04 -48.98 8.43
C PRO A 116 9.18 -48.63 6.93
N GLU A 117 10.26 -49.16 6.36
CA GLU A 117 10.59 -49.13 4.94
C GLU A 117 9.56 -49.91 4.09
N GLU A 118 8.97 -49.21 3.11
CA GLU A 118 8.59 -49.88 1.86
C GLU A 118 9.79 -49.89 0.93
N ALA A 119 10.17 -51.09 0.51
CA ALA A 119 11.34 -51.39 -0.30
C ALA A 119 11.25 -50.75 -1.69
N SER A 120 11.80 -49.55 -1.87
CA SER A 120 12.10 -49.01 -3.18
C SER A 120 13.48 -49.48 -3.61
N GLN A 121 13.52 -50.29 -4.68
CA GLN A 121 14.75 -50.70 -5.33
C GLN A 121 15.62 -49.47 -5.59
N LYS A 122 16.82 -49.43 -4.97
CA LYS A 122 17.77 -48.32 -5.16
C LYS A 122 18.21 -48.27 -6.63
N VAL A 123 17.58 -47.38 -7.42
CA VAL A 123 17.93 -47.12 -8.81
C VAL A 123 19.39 -46.65 -8.89
N ARG A 124 20.23 -47.37 -9.64
CA ARG A 124 21.64 -47.02 -9.84
C ARG A 124 21.76 -45.97 -10.92
N ALA A 125 22.05 -44.71 -10.53
CA ALA A 125 22.26 -43.61 -11.44
C ALA A 125 23.49 -42.78 -11.07
N THR A 126 24.13 -42.18 -12.09
CA THR A 126 25.25 -41.27 -11.87
C THR A 126 24.77 -39.97 -11.20
N PRO A 127 25.63 -39.24 -10.45
CA PRO A 127 25.27 -37.93 -9.88
C PRO A 127 24.72 -36.96 -10.88
N ALA A 128 25.29 -36.90 -12.10
CA ALA A 128 24.85 -36.06 -13.20
C ALA A 128 23.45 -36.45 -13.73
N ALA A 129 23.14 -37.78 -13.80
CA ALA A 129 21.82 -38.28 -14.16
C ALA A 129 20.76 -37.88 -13.11
N ARG A 130 21.08 -38.07 -11.82
CA ARG A 130 20.19 -37.68 -10.71
C ARG A 130 19.89 -36.17 -10.69
N ALA A 131 20.92 -35.34 -10.91
CA ALA A 131 20.75 -33.89 -10.97
C ALA A 131 19.85 -33.47 -12.14
N LEU A 132 20.03 -34.06 -13.32
CA LEU A 132 19.24 -33.77 -14.51
C LEU A 132 17.78 -34.24 -14.36
N ALA A 133 17.57 -35.48 -13.84
CA ALA A 133 16.24 -36.04 -13.61
C ALA A 133 15.45 -35.19 -12.57
N ARG A 134 16.09 -34.75 -11.48
CA ARG A 134 15.49 -33.87 -10.47
C ARG A 134 15.10 -32.52 -11.07
N LYS A 135 15.99 -31.92 -11.89
CA LYS A 135 15.70 -30.62 -12.56
C LYS A 135 14.56 -30.73 -13.57
N ALA A 136 14.42 -31.90 -14.21
CA ALA A 136 13.38 -32.16 -15.20
C ALA A 136 12.09 -32.78 -14.62
N GLY A 137 12.02 -33.04 -13.31
CA GLY A 137 10.86 -33.65 -12.65
C GLY A 137 10.56 -35.10 -13.11
N VAL A 138 11.59 -35.85 -13.51
CA VAL A 138 11.43 -37.21 -14.08
C VAL A 138 11.89 -38.27 -13.07
N ASP A 139 11.06 -39.31 -12.90
CA ASP A 139 11.37 -40.45 -12.08
C ASP A 139 12.40 -41.35 -12.78
N LEU A 140 13.55 -41.56 -12.10
CA LEU A 140 14.62 -42.41 -12.60
C LEU A 140 14.21 -43.88 -12.74
N GLY A 141 13.19 -44.35 -12.02
CA GLY A 141 12.67 -45.70 -12.14
C GLY A 141 12.07 -46.01 -13.51
N LYS A 142 11.72 -45.00 -14.29
CA LYS A 142 11.14 -45.12 -15.64
C LYS A 142 12.17 -45.06 -16.76
N ILE A 143 13.47 -44.95 -16.41
CA ILE A 143 14.56 -44.80 -17.38
C ILE A 143 15.45 -46.04 -17.37
N SER A 144 15.64 -46.67 -18.54
CA SER A 144 16.58 -47.75 -18.72
C SER A 144 18.02 -47.25 -18.78
N GLY A 145 18.88 -47.74 -17.90
CA GLY A 145 20.29 -47.32 -17.84
C GLY A 145 21.17 -48.07 -18.86
N SER A 146 21.92 -47.33 -19.69
CA SER A 146 22.86 -47.86 -20.69
C SER A 146 24.27 -48.11 -20.13
N GLY A 147 24.53 -47.75 -18.89
CA GLY A 147 25.85 -47.91 -18.27
C GLY A 147 26.11 -49.29 -17.68
N PRO A 148 27.36 -49.59 -17.25
CA PRO A 148 27.75 -50.88 -16.66
C PRO A 148 26.84 -51.29 -15.49
N ARG A 149 26.34 -52.54 -15.53
CA ARG A 149 25.36 -53.10 -14.57
C ARG A 149 24.03 -52.32 -14.48
N GLY A 150 23.53 -51.78 -15.62
CA GLY A 150 22.26 -51.07 -15.69
C GLY A 150 22.26 -49.68 -15.05
N ARG A 151 23.41 -49.06 -14.88
CA ARG A 151 23.52 -47.73 -14.28
C ARG A 151 23.00 -46.65 -15.27
N ILE A 152 22.05 -45.82 -14.84
CA ILE A 152 21.54 -44.72 -15.61
C ILE A 152 22.58 -43.61 -15.71
N GLN A 153 22.92 -43.22 -16.92
CA GLN A 153 23.85 -42.15 -17.24
C GLN A 153 23.05 -40.88 -17.65
N ARG A 154 23.72 -39.73 -17.69
CA ARG A 154 23.12 -38.47 -18.10
C ARG A 154 22.46 -38.57 -19.49
N LYS A 155 23.11 -39.22 -20.43
CA LYS A 155 22.59 -39.42 -21.80
C LYS A 155 21.27 -40.20 -21.82
N ASP A 156 21.05 -41.16 -20.93
CA ASP A 156 19.82 -41.96 -20.89
C ASP A 156 18.64 -41.10 -20.41
N VAL A 157 18.86 -40.20 -19.47
CA VAL A 157 17.88 -39.19 -19.03
C VAL A 157 17.59 -38.20 -20.18
N GLU A 158 18.62 -37.76 -20.90
CA GLU A 158 18.43 -36.85 -22.06
C GLU A 158 17.62 -37.51 -23.18
N GLN A 159 17.91 -38.79 -23.51
CA GLN A 159 17.14 -39.55 -24.50
C GLN A 159 15.69 -39.80 -24.06
N TYR A 160 15.47 -40.09 -22.78
CA TYR A 160 14.11 -40.21 -22.24
C TYR A 160 13.31 -38.90 -22.37
N LEU A 161 13.93 -37.76 -22.04
CA LEU A 161 13.31 -36.46 -22.19
C LEU A 161 13.00 -36.09 -23.64
N GLU A 162 13.84 -36.51 -24.57
CA GLU A 162 13.60 -36.34 -26.02
C GLU A 162 12.46 -37.24 -26.53
N ALA A 163 12.43 -38.49 -26.09
CA ALA A 163 11.39 -39.45 -26.46
C ALA A 163 10.03 -39.10 -25.87
N ALA A 164 10.02 -38.53 -24.65
CA ALA A 164 8.80 -38.04 -23.98
C ALA A 164 8.30 -36.67 -24.50
N GLY A 165 8.94 -36.09 -25.53
CA GLY A 165 8.58 -34.75 -26.05
C GLY A 165 8.82 -33.60 -25.08
N MET A 166 9.51 -33.83 -23.97
CA MET A 166 9.78 -32.82 -22.94
C MET A 166 10.95 -31.88 -23.29
N LYS A 167 11.75 -32.22 -24.28
CA LYS A 167 12.78 -31.33 -24.84
C LYS A 167 12.39 -30.91 -26.27
N PRO A 168 12.30 -29.62 -26.56
CA PRO A 168 12.04 -29.14 -27.90
C PRO A 168 13.22 -29.51 -28.81
N LYS A 169 12.94 -30.06 -30.01
CA LYS A 169 13.97 -30.36 -31.02
C LYS A 169 14.47 -29.06 -31.60
N ALA A 170 15.67 -28.63 -31.22
CA ALA A 170 16.29 -27.39 -31.72
C ALA A 170 17.72 -27.65 -32.22
N THR A 171 18.16 -26.84 -33.19
CA THR A 171 19.57 -26.90 -33.62
C THR A 171 20.49 -26.34 -32.52
N PRO A 172 21.78 -26.78 -32.46
CA PRO A 172 22.73 -26.26 -31.46
C PRO A 172 22.83 -24.74 -31.45
N LEU A 173 22.76 -24.13 -32.64
CA LEU A 173 22.79 -22.68 -32.80
C LEU A 173 21.50 -22.01 -32.27
N ALA A 174 20.33 -22.60 -32.52
CA ALA A 174 19.07 -22.11 -31.97
C ALA A 174 19.04 -22.20 -30.44
N GLN A 175 19.60 -23.28 -29.85
CA GLN A 175 19.73 -23.41 -28.40
C GLN A 175 20.65 -22.38 -27.78
N LYS A 176 21.78 -22.03 -28.47
CA LYS A 176 22.71 -21.03 -28.01
C LYS A 176 22.06 -19.64 -27.98
N ILE A 177 21.41 -19.25 -29.09
CA ILE A 177 20.73 -17.95 -29.20
C ILE A 177 19.55 -17.86 -28.21
N ALA A 178 18.74 -18.90 -28.08
CA ALA A 178 17.63 -18.92 -27.12
C ALA A 178 18.11 -18.76 -25.66
N LYS A 179 19.31 -19.25 -25.34
CA LYS A 179 19.92 -19.06 -24.02
C LYS A 179 20.47 -17.63 -23.85
N GLU A 180 21.08 -17.06 -24.86
CA GLU A 180 21.58 -15.67 -24.86
C GLU A 180 20.41 -14.67 -24.74
N GLU A 181 19.34 -14.89 -25.49
CA GLU A 181 18.16 -14.01 -25.53
C GLU A 181 17.06 -14.38 -24.51
N GLN A 182 17.33 -15.34 -23.62
CA GLN A 182 16.38 -15.82 -22.57
C GLN A 182 15.01 -16.28 -23.09
N VAL A 183 14.95 -16.80 -24.32
CA VAL A 183 13.72 -17.29 -24.96
C VAL A 183 13.47 -18.75 -24.58
N ASP A 184 12.24 -19.06 -24.09
CA ASP A 184 11.83 -20.44 -23.85
C ASP A 184 11.51 -21.14 -25.19
N LEU A 185 12.37 -22.10 -25.57
CA LEU A 185 12.20 -22.89 -26.78
C LEU A 185 10.87 -23.67 -26.85
N ARG A 186 10.17 -23.87 -25.73
CA ARG A 186 8.88 -24.54 -25.69
C ARG A 186 7.75 -23.67 -26.28
N ALA A 187 7.93 -22.34 -26.24
CA ALA A 187 7.00 -21.37 -26.80
C ALA A 187 7.27 -21.07 -28.28
N VAL A 188 8.35 -21.62 -28.87
CA VAL A 188 8.76 -21.35 -30.25
C VAL A 188 8.35 -22.51 -31.15
N SER A 189 7.58 -22.22 -32.20
CA SER A 189 7.24 -23.19 -33.24
C SER A 189 8.43 -23.39 -34.19
N GLY A 190 8.91 -24.63 -34.33
CA GLY A 190 10.02 -24.95 -35.24
C GLY A 190 9.57 -25.11 -36.69
N THR A 191 10.24 -24.40 -37.62
CA THR A 191 9.98 -24.50 -39.08
C THR A 191 10.91 -25.47 -39.81
N GLY A 192 11.84 -26.12 -39.12
CA GLY A 192 12.75 -27.13 -39.69
C GLY A 192 12.12 -28.51 -39.90
N SER A 193 12.86 -29.40 -40.59
CA SER A 193 12.40 -30.76 -40.85
C SER A 193 12.04 -31.50 -39.57
N GLY A 194 10.83 -32.07 -39.50
CA GLY A 194 10.29 -32.77 -38.34
C GLY A 194 9.99 -31.83 -37.14
N GLY A 195 9.66 -30.54 -37.38
CA GLY A 195 9.32 -29.57 -36.36
C GLY A 195 10.54 -29.06 -35.59
N LYS A 196 11.74 -29.12 -36.16
CA LYS A 196 12.98 -28.67 -35.54
C LYS A 196 13.07 -27.14 -35.48
N ILE A 197 13.35 -26.57 -34.32
CA ILE A 197 13.52 -25.14 -34.13
C ILE A 197 14.87 -24.71 -34.71
N MET A 198 14.81 -23.78 -35.64
CA MET A 198 15.96 -23.21 -36.34
C MET A 198 16.34 -21.85 -35.73
N LYS A 199 17.54 -21.34 -36.06
CA LYS A 199 17.99 -20.00 -35.63
C LYS A 199 16.95 -18.91 -35.94
N ARG A 200 16.38 -18.93 -37.16
CA ARG A 200 15.40 -17.94 -37.61
C ARG A 200 14.15 -17.90 -36.73
N ASP A 201 13.68 -19.07 -36.26
CA ASP A 201 12.46 -19.20 -35.46
C ASP A 201 12.65 -18.53 -34.09
N VAL A 202 13.85 -18.68 -33.49
CA VAL A 202 14.19 -18.02 -32.24
C VAL A 202 14.32 -16.50 -32.43
N LEU A 203 14.97 -16.05 -33.50
CA LEU A 203 15.10 -14.60 -33.78
C LEU A 203 13.75 -13.95 -34.08
N GLU A 204 12.84 -14.67 -34.73
CA GLU A 204 11.48 -14.20 -34.98
C GLU A 204 10.68 -14.11 -33.67
N ALA A 205 10.82 -15.08 -32.75
CA ALA A 205 10.23 -15.02 -31.42
C ALA A 205 10.79 -13.87 -30.58
N VAL A 206 12.11 -13.57 -30.66
CA VAL A 206 12.72 -12.40 -30.01
C VAL A 206 12.10 -11.11 -30.54
N ARG A 207 12.07 -10.94 -31.87
CA ARG A 207 11.46 -9.75 -32.50
C ARG A 207 9.97 -9.60 -32.16
N ALA A 208 9.22 -10.70 -32.10
CA ALA A 208 7.81 -10.67 -31.69
C ALA A 208 7.64 -10.29 -30.22
N SER A 209 8.58 -10.68 -29.34
CA SER A 209 8.58 -10.27 -27.93
C SER A 209 8.96 -8.80 -27.76
N GLU A 210 9.95 -8.30 -28.50
CA GLU A 210 10.34 -6.90 -28.56
C GLU A 210 9.19 -6.01 -29.05
N GLN A 211 8.53 -6.40 -30.16
CA GLN A 211 7.36 -5.69 -30.69
C GLN A 211 6.13 -5.75 -29.76
N ARG A 212 6.00 -6.79 -28.93
CA ARG A 212 4.98 -6.83 -27.85
C ARG A 212 5.32 -5.90 -26.69
N THR A 213 6.59 -5.71 -26.41
CA THR A 213 7.05 -4.78 -25.37
C THR A 213 6.93 -3.33 -25.85
N GLU A 214 7.29 -3.04 -27.11
CA GLU A 214 7.13 -1.71 -27.72
C GLU A 214 5.66 -1.30 -27.92
N LYS A 215 4.72 -2.26 -28.09
CA LYS A 215 3.28 -1.98 -28.24
C LYS A 215 2.51 -1.77 -26.92
N ARG A 216 3.14 -1.91 -25.77
CA ARG A 216 2.63 -1.37 -24.52
C ARG A 216 3.11 0.08 -24.37
N GLU A 217 2.61 1.00 -25.20
CA GLU A 217 2.62 2.41 -24.86
C GLU A 217 1.93 2.54 -23.49
N GLU A 218 2.71 2.85 -22.47
CA GLU A 218 2.17 3.25 -21.18
C GLU A 218 1.27 4.46 -21.41
N ILE A 219 -0.03 4.27 -21.25
CA ILE A 219 -0.98 5.38 -21.35
C ILE A 219 -0.76 6.27 -20.13
N ARG A 220 0.18 7.20 -20.22
CA ARG A 220 0.44 8.21 -19.19
C ARG A 220 -0.61 9.31 -19.30
N LYS A 221 -1.55 9.32 -18.36
CA LYS A 221 -2.59 10.35 -18.29
C LYS A 221 -2.28 11.26 -17.11
N PRO A 222 -1.97 12.54 -17.32
CA PRO A 222 -1.76 13.48 -16.22
C PRO A 222 -3.05 13.65 -15.42
N LEU A 223 -2.92 13.85 -14.11
CA LEU A 223 -4.07 14.15 -13.26
C LEU A 223 -4.69 15.49 -13.66
N SER A 224 -6.02 15.58 -13.71
CA SER A 224 -6.74 16.85 -13.87
C SER A 224 -6.44 17.80 -12.70
N GLY A 225 -6.64 19.11 -12.89
CA GLY A 225 -6.35 20.12 -11.86
C GLY A 225 -7.04 19.81 -10.51
N LEU A 226 -8.34 19.52 -10.53
CA LEU A 226 -9.10 19.13 -9.33
C LEU A 226 -8.54 17.84 -8.70
N ARG A 227 -8.26 16.81 -9.51
CA ARG A 227 -7.74 15.53 -9.01
C ARG A 227 -6.36 15.68 -8.39
N LYS A 228 -5.52 16.57 -8.93
CA LYS A 228 -4.21 16.89 -8.34
C LYS A 228 -4.34 17.55 -6.96
N VAL A 229 -5.28 18.47 -6.79
CA VAL A 229 -5.55 19.09 -5.48
C VAL A 229 -6.03 18.07 -4.48
N VAL A 230 -6.97 17.20 -4.86
CA VAL A 230 -7.46 16.11 -4.00
C VAL A 230 -6.32 15.15 -3.63
N ALA A 231 -5.48 14.75 -4.59
CA ALA A 231 -4.34 13.86 -4.34
C ALA A 231 -3.37 14.45 -3.31
N ASN A 232 -3.01 15.73 -3.47
CA ASN A 232 -2.11 16.41 -2.53
C ASN A 232 -2.73 16.52 -1.13
N ARG A 233 -4.02 16.89 -1.00
CA ARG A 233 -4.70 16.97 0.30
C ARG A 233 -4.80 15.62 0.99
N MET A 234 -5.14 14.55 0.26
CA MET A 234 -5.21 13.20 0.83
C MET A 234 -3.84 12.68 1.24
N ALA A 235 -2.81 12.92 0.44
CA ALA A 235 -1.43 12.61 0.80
C ALA A 235 -0.99 13.39 2.05
N GLN A 236 -1.23 14.70 2.08
CA GLN A 236 -0.94 15.53 3.25
C GLN A 236 -1.62 14.98 4.51
N SER A 237 -2.93 14.68 4.46
CA SER A 237 -3.65 14.14 5.60
C SER A 237 -3.08 12.80 6.05
N ALA A 238 -2.89 11.85 5.11
CA ALA A 238 -2.44 10.50 5.43
C ALA A 238 -1.02 10.45 6.03
N PHE A 239 -0.15 11.41 5.67
CA PHE A 239 1.24 11.44 6.15
C PHE A 239 1.46 12.38 7.34
N SER A 240 0.68 13.47 7.48
CA SER A 240 0.87 14.41 8.58
C SER A 240 0.08 14.05 9.83
N ALA A 241 -1.08 13.40 9.70
CA ALA A 241 -1.91 12.98 10.83
C ALA A 241 -1.73 11.50 11.12
N PRO A 242 -1.22 11.09 12.28
CA PRO A 242 -1.21 9.69 12.70
C PRO A 242 -2.64 9.18 12.91
N HIS A 243 -3.22 8.54 11.88
CA HIS A 243 -4.58 8.04 11.93
C HIS A 243 -4.69 6.80 12.80
N VAL A 244 -5.61 6.84 13.78
CA VAL A 244 -6.12 5.66 14.45
C VAL A 244 -7.59 5.51 14.09
N THR A 245 -8.05 4.28 13.85
CA THR A 245 -9.44 3.99 13.53
C THR A 245 -10.04 3.04 14.52
N LEU A 246 -11.13 3.45 15.14
CA LEU A 246 -11.98 2.61 15.98
C LEU A 246 -13.24 2.24 15.22
N SER A 247 -13.71 1.00 15.36
CA SER A 247 -14.94 0.54 14.72
C SER A 247 -15.88 -0.12 15.73
N THR A 248 -17.18 0.11 15.58
CA THR A 248 -18.22 -0.50 16.38
C THR A 248 -19.41 -0.90 15.54
N GLU A 249 -20.11 -1.96 15.96
CA GLU A 249 -21.41 -2.33 15.39
C GLU A 249 -22.55 -1.63 16.15
N ILE A 250 -23.54 -1.15 15.40
CA ILE A 250 -24.69 -0.37 15.88
C ILE A 250 -25.96 -1.10 15.48
N ASP A 251 -26.87 -1.33 16.44
CA ASP A 251 -28.22 -1.82 16.15
C ASP A 251 -29.08 -0.66 15.62
N MET A 252 -29.40 -0.72 14.33
CA MET A 252 -30.16 0.32 13.65
C MET A 252 -31.67 0.15 13.75
N ALA A 253 -32.21 -0.85 14.48
CA ALA A 253 -33.62 -1.17 14.50
C ALA A 253 -34.50 0.04 14.85
N LYS A 254 -34.17 0.76 15.90
CA LYS A 254 -34.95 1.96 16.31
C LYS A 254 -34.76 3.14 15.35
N ALA A 255 -33.57 3.30 14.76
CA ALA A 255 -33.34 4.33 13.73
C ALA A 255 -34.09 4.03 12.42
N VAL A 256 -34.21 2.75 12.07
CA VAL A 256 -35.06 2.28 10.94
C VAL A 256 -36.53 2.58 11.22
N GLU A 257 -37.02 2.23 12.39
CA GLU A 257 -38.41 2.50 12.82
C GLU A 257 -38.72 4.00 12.84
N MET A 258 -37.86 4.81 13.47
CA MET A 258 -37.99 6.28 13.47
C MET A 258 -38.03 6.84 12.04
N ARG A 259 -37.11 6.36 11.17
CA ARG A 259 -37.12 6.80 9.77
C ARG A 259 -38.43 6.46 9.06
N GLN A 260 -38.95 5.24 9.24
CA GLN A 260 -40.24 4.82 8.65
C GLN A 260 -41.39 5.70 9.10
N THR A 261 -41.42 6.06 10.39
CA THR A 261 -42.45 6.94 10.99
C THR A 261 -42.33 8.38 10.47
N LEU A 262 -41.11 8.93 10.40
CA LEU A 262 -40.88 10.33 9.99
C LEU A 262 -40.89 10.55 8.48
N LEU A 263 -40.63 9.53 7.67
CA LEU A 263 -40.52 9.64 6.22
C LEU A 263 -41.77 10.28 5.58
N PRO A 264 -43.03 9.81 5.83
CA PRO A 264 -44.21 10.41 5.22
C PRO A 264 -44.46 11.84 5.71
N VAL A 265 -44.06 12.17 6.94
CA VAL A 265 -44.21 13.52 7.51
C VAL A 265 -43.27 14.48 6.84
N ILE A 266 -42.00 14.13 6.72
CA ILE A 266 -40.97 14.96 6.08
C ILE A 266 -41.22 15.08 4.56
N GLU A 267 -41.62 14.01 3.91
CA GLU A 267 -41.95 14.00 2.48
C GLU A 267 -43.14 14.93 2.18
N LYS A 268 -44.15 14.96 3.05
CA LYS A 268 -45.29 15.90 2.94
C LYS A 268 -44.87 17.35 3.15
N GLN A 269 -43.91 17.61 4.05
CA GLN A 269 -43.45 18.96 4.37
C GLN A 269 -42.48 19.53 3.33
N THR A 270 -41.56 18.71 2.82
CA THR A 270 -40.41 19.13 2.01
C THR A 270 -40.46 18.65 0.57
N GLY A 271 -41.29 17.67 0.24
CA GLY A 271 -41.25 16.93 -1.03
C GLY A 271 -40.05 15.98 -1.16
N LEU A 272 -39.29 15.80 -0.07
CA LEU A 272 -38.02 15.07 -0.09
C LEU A 272 -38.07 13.86 0.86
N ARG A 273 -37.37 12.79 0.49
CA ARG A 273 -37.33 11.54 1.28
C ARG A 273 -36.17 11.57 2.26
N LEU A 274 -36.48 11.38 3.55
CA LEU A 274 -35.49 11.24 4.62
C LEU A 274 -34.56 10.03 4.37
N THR A 275 -33.27 10.22 4.49
CA THR A 275 -32.25 9.16 4.34
C THR A 275 -31.56 8.85 5.66
N TYR A 276 -30.89 7.71 5.73
CA TYR A 276 -30.05 7.39 6.89
C TYR A 276 -28.89 8.36 7.05
N THR A 277 -28.34 8.91 5.95
CA THR A 277 -27.30 9.94 6.01
C THR A 277 -27.78 11.19 6.77
N ASP A 278 -29.03 11.61 6.56
CA ASP A 278 -29.60 12.77 7.26
C ASP A 278 -29.71 12.51 8.78
N ILE A 279 -30.08 11.27 9.17
CA ILE A 279 -30.13 10.81 10.57
C ILE A 279 -28.72 10.76 11.16
N LEU A 280 -27.74 10.26 10.42
CA LEU A 280 -26.34 10.18 10.85
C LEU A 280 -25.73 11.57 11.05
N ILE A 281 -26.03 12.54 10.16
CA ILE A 281 -25.62 13.93 10.32
C ILE A 281 -26.17 14.52 11.61
N LYS A 282 -27.47 14.29 11.91
CA LYS A 282 -28.07 14.78 13.15
C LYS A 282 -27.50 14.09 14.37
N ALA A 283 -27.27 12.77 14.31
CA ALA A 283 -26.67 12.01 15.42
C ALA A 283 -25.25 12.49 15.73
N ALA A 284 -24.41 12.64 14.68
CA ALA A 284 -23.06 13.16 14.83
C ALA A 284 -23.04 14.58 15.39
N ALA A 285 -23.91 15.47 14.87
CA ALA A 285 -24.00 16.84 15.36
C ALA A 285 -24.45 16.91 16.84
N THR A 286 -25.34 16.02 17.27
CA THR A 286 -25.76 15.91 18.66
C THR A 286 -24.61 15.39 19.55
N ALA A 287 -23.84 14.41 19.09
CA ALA A 287 -22.69 13.89 19.79
C ALA A 287 -21.58 14.95 19.91
N LEU A 288 -21.25 15.67 18.82
CA LEU A 288 -20.24 16.72 18.82
C LEU A 288 -20.52 17.84 19.82
N LYS A 289 -21.80 18.18 20.05
CA LYS A 289 -22.18 19.15 21.07
C LYS A 289 -21.86 18.69 22.50
N ARG A 290 -21.86 17.36 22.73
CA ARG A 290 -21.54 16.76 24.03
C ARG A 290 -20.04 16.49 24.21
N PHE A 291 -19.32 16.40 23.10
CA PHE A 291 -17.87 16.14 23.03
C PHE A 291 -17.15 17.27 22.27
N PRO A 292 -17.04 18.48 22.87
CA PRO A 292 -16.41 19.63 22.21
C PRO A 292 -14.94 19.41 21.88
N GLU A 293 -14.24 18.51 22.58
CA GLU A 293 -12.87 18.09 22.32
C GLU A 293 -12.69 17.36 20.97
N VAL A 294 -13.75 16.84 20.39
CA VAL A 294 -13.75 16.25 19.03
C VAL A 294 -14.10 17.30 17.99
N ASN A 295 -14.79 18.39 18.37
CA ASN A 295 -15.23 19.47 17.48
C ASN A 295 -14.17 20.56 17.37
N VAL A 296 -12.94 20.19 17.01
CA VAL A 296 -11.79 21.08 16.93
C VAL A 296 -11.08 20.97 15.59
N HIS A 297 -10.28 21.94 15.25
CA HIS A 297 -9.31 21.89 14.14
C HIS A 297 -7.90 21.80 14.70
N PHE A 298 -6.99 21.18 13.96
CA PHE A 298 -5.56 21.18 14.25
C PHE A 298 -4.82 21.91 13.13
N GLU A 299 -4.32 23.10 13.44
CA GLU A 299 -3.67 24.00 12.47
C GLU A 299 -2.42 24.61 13.13
N ASN A 300 -1.27 24.58 12.42
CA ASN A 300 -0.01 25.19 12.87
C ASN A 300 0.43 24.74 14.28
N ASP A 301 0.28 23.45 14.59
CA ASP A 301 0.55 22.83 15.88
C ASP A 301 -0.33 23.37 17.04
N GLU A 302 -1.46 23.97 16.72
CA GLU A 302 -2.45 24.49 17.67
C GLU A 302 -3.78 23.77 17.53
N VAL A 303 -4.44 23.50 18.66
CA VAL A 303 -5.82 22.99 18.71
C VAL A 303 -6.76 24.18 18.78
N VAL A 304 -7.59 24.35 17.76
CA VAL A 304 -8.54 25.46 17.62
C VAL A 304 -9.95 24.93 17.88
N SER A 305 -10.55 25.27 19.02
CA SER A 305 -11.92 24.91 19.35
C SER A 305 -12.92 25.63 18.42
N ARG A 306 -13.99 24.91 18.06
CA ARG A 306 -15.06 25.44 17.21
C ARG A 306 -16.37 25.42 17.96
N ASP A 307 -17.01 26.59 18.09
CA ASP A 307 -18.32 26.72 18.76
C ASP A 307 -19.46 26.20 17.87
N GLU A 308 -19.28 26.29 16.55
CA GLU A 308 -20.23 25.82 15.57
C GLU A 308 -20.02 24.32 15.28
N VAL A 309 -21.12 23.59 15.14
CA VAL A 309 -21.10 22.20 14.71
C VAL A 309 -21.47 22.12 13.24
N ASN A 310 -20.47 22.03 12.38
CA ASN A 310 -20.61 22.02 10.93
C ASN A 310 -20.20 20.67 10.38
N VAL A 311 -21.18 19.92 9.85
CA VAL A 311 -20.94 18.54 9.40
C VAL A 311 -20.72 18.49 7.89
N GLY A 312 -19.53 18.10 7.48
CA GLY A 312 -19.17 17.77 6.11
C GLY A 312 -19.77 16.43 5.68
N MET A 313 -20.32 16.37 4.49
CA MET A 313 -20.88 15.14 3.91
C MET A 313 -20.11 14.78 2.63
N ALA A 314 -19.42 13.64 2.63
CA ALA A 314 -18.68 13.16 1.47
C ALA A 314 -19.64 12.77 0.32
N VAL A 315 -19.54 13.42 -0.82
CA VAL A 315 -20.36 13.19 -2.03
C VAL A 315 -19.46 12.81 -3.19
N ALA A 316 -19.69 11.60 -3.73
CA ALA A 316 -19.00 11.16 -4.95
C ALA A 316 -19.49 11.93 -6.16
N VAL A 317 -18.54 12.46 -6.96
CA VAL A 317 -18.76 13.16 -8.22
C VAL A 317 -17.94 12.51 -9.33
N LYS A 318 -18.20 12.84 -10.59
CA LYS A 318 -17.56 12.20 -11.76
C LYS A 318 -16.02 12.20 -11.68
N ASP A 319 -15.43 13.30 -11.21
CA ASP A 319 -13.98 13.48 -11.22
C ASP A 319 -13.33 13.40 -9.83
N GLY A 320 -14.08 12.93 -8.81
CA GLY A 320 -13.53 12.80 -7.46
C GLY A 320 -14.57 12.76 -6.34
N LEU A 321 -14.22 13.38 -5.23
CA LEU A 321 -15.04 13.50 -4.03
C LEU A 321 -15.11 14.99 -3.64
N LEU A 322 -16.31 15.47 -3.31
CA LEU A 322 -16.52 16.79 -2.72
C LEU A 322 -17.16 16.63 -1.34
N VAL A 323 -16.86 17.55 -0.43
CA VAL A 323 -17.38 17.53 0.94
C VAL A 323 -18.16 18.82 1.20
N PRO A 324 -19.42 18.94 0.73
CA PRO A 324 -20.28 20.04 1.13
C PRO A 324 -20.59 20.00 2.63
N VAL A 325 -20.83 21.19 3.21
CA VAL A 325 -20.88 21.40 4.65
C VAL A 325 -22.26 21.87 5.09
N ILE A 326 -22.90 21.08 5.95
CA ILE A 326 -24.15 21.47 6.62
C ILE A 326 -23.79 22.25 7.87
N LYS A 327 -23.93 23.56 7.81
CA LYS A 327 -23.56 24.47 8.89
C LYS A 327 -24.58 24.43 10.04
N ASN A 328 -24.10 24.55 11.29
CA ASN A 328 -24.92 24.51 12.50
C ASN A 328 -25.91 23.32 12.54
N ALA A 329 -25.42 22.12 12.21
CA ALA A 329 -26.25 20.92 12.11
C ALA A 329 -26.91 20.54 13.44
N ASP A 330 -26.30 20.88 14.59
CA ASP A 330 -26.85 20.70 15.92
C ASP A 330 -28.15 21.47 16.12
N LYS A 331 -28.26 22.69 15.56
CA LYS A 331 -29.43 23.58 15.68
C LYS A 331 -30.55 23.27 14.69
N LYS A 332 -30.30 22.41 13.69
CA LYS A 332 -31.25 22.07 12.63
C LYS A 332 -32.04 20.82 12.96
N GLY A 333 -33.34 20.84 12.64
CA GLY A 333 -34.17 19.65 12.68
C GLY A 333 -33.93 18.75 11.46
N LEU A 334 -34.38 17.49 11.53
CA LEU A 334 -34.18 16.48 10.48
C LEU A 334 -34.72 16.92 9.10
N ALA A 335 -35.86 17.64 9.05
CA ALA A 335 -36.42 18.12 7.80
C ALA A 335 -35.51 19.16 7.12
N ALA A 336 -34.92 20.08 7.89
CA ALA A 336 -33.99 21.06 7.38
C ALA A 336 -32.68 20.45 6.91
N ILE A 337 -32.12 19.50 7.69
CA ILE A 337 -30.91 18.74 7.30
C ILE A 337 -31.19 17.96 6.01
N CYS A 338 -32.33 17.27 5.90
CA CYS A 338 -32.71 16.53 4.70
C CYS A 338 -32.77 17.42 3.48
N ALA A 339 -33.40 18.60 3.57
CA ALA A 339 -33.52 19.55 2.47
C ALA A 339 -32.16 20.06 2.01
N GLU A 340 -31.30 20.47 2.94
CA GLU A 340 -29.96 21.01 2.67
C GLU A 340 -29.02 19.94 2.12
N ALA A 341 -29.02 18.73 2.71
CA ALA A 341 -28.19 17.62 2.25
C ALA A 341 -28.54 17.18 0.81
N LYS A 342 -29.85 17.16 0.46
CA LYS A 342 -30.30 16.86 -0.90
C LYS A 342 -29.91 17.94 -1.90
N ASP A 343 -30.11 19.21 -1.56
CA ASP A 343 -29.71 20.31 -2.42
C ASP A 343 -28.21 20.32 -2.67
N MET A 344 -27.41 20.22 -1.61
CA MET A 344 -25.94 20.16 -1.72
C MET A 344 -25.48 18.95 -2.53
N SER A 345 -26.05 17.76 -2.30
CA SER A 345 -25.71 16.56 -3.07
C SER A 345 -26.05 16.70 -4.55
N ARG A 346 -27.16 17.35 -4.90
CA ARG A 346 -27.55 17.65 -6.27
C ARG A 346 -26.57 18.64 -6.91
N ARG A 347 -26.32 19.77 -6.25
CA ARG A 347 -25.38 20.81 -6.74
C ARG A 347 -23.96 20.26 -6.87
N ALA A 348 -23.53 19.36 -5.98
CA ALA A 348 -22.22 18.68 -6.07
C ALA A 348 -22.09 17.90 -7.37
N ARG A 349 -23.09 17.06 -7.70
CA ARG A 349 -23.10 16.26 -8.93
C ARG A 349 -23.21 17.10 -10.19
N GLU A 350 -23.90 18.23 -10.12
CA GLU A 350 -24.04 19.20 -11.21
C GLU A 350 -22.85 20.17 -11.30
N GLN A 351 -21.83 20.05 -10.43
CA GLN A 351 -20.68 20.96 -10.32
C GLN A 351 -21.08 22.45 -10.09
N LYS A 352 -22.16 22.66 -9.32
CA LYS A 352 -22.71 23.99 -9.00
C LYS A 352 -22.54 24.40 -7.53
N LEU A 353 -21.68 23.71 -6.78
CA LEU A 353 -21.36 24.14 -5.41
C LEU A 353 -20.58 25.43 -5.42
N LEU A 354 -20.91 26.30 -4.49
CA LEU A 354 -20.16 27.53 -4.24
C LEU A 354 -18.94 27.22 -3.36
N PRO A 355 -17.86 27.99 -3.42
CA PRO A 355 -16.70 27.80 -2.56
C PRO A 355 -17.02 27.80 -1.06
N ASP A 356 -18.05 28.54 -0.64
CA ASP A 356 -18.49 28.61 0.76
C ASP A 356 -19.29 27.39 1.22
N ASP A 357 -19.85 26.61 0.29
CA ASP A 357 -20.49 25.33 0.58
C ASP A 357 -19.47 24.24 0.97
N LEU A 358 -18.19 24.45 0.66
CA LEU A 358 -17.10 23.50 0.88
C LEU A 358 -16.16 23.89 2.04
N LYS A 359 -16.51 24.95 2.79
CA LYS A 359 -15.64 25.49 3.85
C LYS A 359 -16.29 25.42 5.23
N GLY A 360 -15.43 25.30 6.24
CA GLY A 360 -15.83 25.45 7.63
C GLY A 360 -16.47 24.21 8.24
N SER A 361 -16.27 23.02 7.65
CA SER A 361 -16.62 21.76 8.31
C SER A 361 -15.76 21.53 9.54
N THR A 362 -16.35 21.01 10.60
CA THR A 362 -15.66 20.67 11.84
C THR A 362 -15.57 19.17 12.06
N PHE A 363 -16.36 18.40 11.29
CA PHE A 363 -16.40 16.95 11.31
C PHE A 363 -16.95 16.43 9.99
N THR A 364 -16.42 15.39 9.43
CA THR A 364 -16.88 14.83 8.16
C THR A 364 -17.50 13.45 8.33
N ILE A 365 -18.56 13.16 7.55
CA ILE A 365 -19.16 11.82 7.42
C ILE A 365 -18.94 11.31 6.00
N SER A 366 -18.36 10.12 5.91
CA SER A 366 -18.20 9.36 4.66
C SER A 366 -19.08 8.12 4.69
N ASN A 367 -20.12 8.08 3.84
CA ASN A 367 -21.08 6.97 3.81
C ASN A 367 -20.88 6.11 2.55
N LEU A 368 -20.50 4.85 2.75
CA LEU A 368 -20.41 3.82 1.70
C LEU A 368 -21.51 2.75 1.83
N GLY A 369 -22.53 3.01 2.63
CA GLY A 369 -23.64 2.07 2.90
C GLY A 369 -24.49 1.70 1.69
N MET A 370 -24.39 2.46 0.57
CA MET A 370 -25.01 2.09 -0.71
C MET A 370 -24.22 1.00 -1.46
N TYR A 371 -23.00 0.71 -1.05
CA TYR A 371 -22.16 -0.36 -1.59
C TYR A 371 -22.11 -1.56 -0.63
N PRO A 372 -21.70 -2.76 -1.06
CA PRO A 372 -21.54 -3.91 -0.19
C PRO A 372 -20.26 -3.80 0.67
N ILE A 373 -20.10 -2.68 1.38
CA ILE A 373 -18.95 -2.39 2.25
C ILE A 373 -19.45 -2.40 3.70
N ASP A 374 -18.82 -3.21 4.53
CA ASP A 374 -19.17 -3.33 5.96
C ASP A 374 -18.36 -2.36 6.80
N VAL A 375 -17.06 -2.26 6.54
CA VAL A 375 -16.11 -1.44 7.30
C VAL A 375 -15.03 -0.89 6.38
N PHE A 376 -14.56 0.32 6.65
CA PHE A 376 -13.42 0.94 5.99
C PHE A 376 -12.79 2.00 6.88
N THR A 377 -11.56 2.40 6.59
CA THR A 377 -10.81 3.42 7.32
C THR A 377 -10.80 4.72 6.50
N PRO A 378 -11.66 5.71 6.82
CA PRO A 378 -11.67 6.98 6.11
C PRO A 378 -10.43 7.81 6.44
N ILE A 379 -9.96 8.60 5.47
CA ILE A 379 -8.88 9.58 5.64
C ILE A 379 -9.49 10.90 6.14
N ILE A 380 -8.88 11.50 7.15
CA ILE A 380 -9.35 12.73 7.77
C ILE A 380 -9.32 13.89 6.76
N ASN A 381 -10.35 14.72 6.78
CA ASN A 381 -10.43 15.93 5.97
C ASN A 381 -9.83 17.12 6.73
N LEU A 382 -8.51 17.32 6.60
CA LEU A 382 -7.84 18.41 7.30
C LEU A 382 -8.49 19.79 7.01
N PRO A 383 -8.58 20.68 7.99
CA PRO A 383 -7.96 20.68 9.33
C PRO A 383 -8.79 19.99 10.44
N GLU A 384 -9.87 19.31 10.10
CA GLU A 384 -10.63 18.49 11.06
C GLU A 384 -9.74 17.41 11.67
N ILE A 385 -10.05 16.99 12.90
CA ILE A 385 -9.30 15.94 13.59
C ILE A 385 -9.94 14.55 13.53
N ALA A 386 -11.17 14.46 13.05
CA ALA A 386 -11.89 13.19 12.99
C ALA A 386 -12.87 13.10 11.82
N ILE A 387 -13.12 11.87 11.36
CA ILE A 387 -14.05 11.54 10.30
C ILE A 387 -14.78 10.23 10.62
N LEU A 388 -16.09 10.19 10.37
CA LEU A 388 -16.92 8.99 10.55
C LEU A 388 -17.12 8.26 9.22
N GLY A 389 -16.63 7.04 9.11
CA GLY A 389 -16.94 6.11 8.03
C GLY A 389 -18.18 5.27 8.38
N VAL A 390 -19.11 5.13 7.44
CA VAL A 390 -20.36 4.40 7.66
C VAL A 390 -20.49 3.30 6.59
N GLY A 391 -20.61 2.05 7.06
CA GLY A 391 -20.85 0.88 6.24
C GLY A 391 -22.33 0.66 5.92
N ARG A 392 -22.62 -0.44 5.25
CA ARG A 392 -24.00 -0.83 4.91
C ARG A 392 -24.78 -1.27 6.16
N ILE A 393 -26.10 -1.04 6.10
CA ILE A 393 -27.05 -1.65 7.03
C ILE A 393 -27.44 -3.02 6.47
N GLN A 394 -27.24 -4.08 7.24
CA GLN A 394 -27.59 -5.45 6.86
C GLN A 394 -28.20 -6.23 8.02
N GLU A 395 -29.12 -7.12 7.73
CA GLU A 395 -29.67 -8.03 8.74
C GLU A 395 -28.62 -9.03 9.20
N LYS A 396 -28.38 -9.10 10.52
CA LYS A 396 -27.46 -10.04 11.16
C LYS A 396 -28.13 -10.76 12.31
N PRO A 397 -27.83 -12.04 12.56
CA PRO A 397 -28.18 -12.69 13.82
C PRO A 397 -27.31 -12.13 14.94
N VAL A 398 -27.95 -11.59 15.97
CA VAL A 398 -27.30 -11.04 17.17
C VAL A 398 -27.94 -11.60 18.43
N VAL A 399 -27.18 -11.60 19.53
CA VAL A 399 -27.71 -12.05 20.83
C VAL A 399 -28.20 -10.85 21.62
N ILE A 400 -29.50 -10.80 21.92
CA ILE A 400 -30.10 -9.77 22.75
C ILE A 400 -30.90 -10.45 23.86
N GLY A 401 -30.62 -10.12 25.12
CA GLY A 401 -31.29 -10.72 26.28
C GLY A 401 -31.12 -12.25 26.40
N GLY A 402 -30.08 -12.81 25.78
CA GLY A 402 -29.81 -14.26 25.75
C GLY A 402 -30.46 -15.00 24.57
N GLU A 403 -31.23 -14.32 23.73
CA GLU A 403 -31.86 -14.89 22.54
C GLU A 403 -31.20 -14.45 21.26
N ILE A 404 -31.17 -15.34 20.24
CA ILE A 404 -30.69 -15.00 18.90
C ILE A 404 -31.84 -14.34 18.14
N VAL A 405 -31.65 -13.08 17.77
CA VAL A 405 -32.62 -12.29 17.02
C VAL A 405 -31.98 -11.70 15.76
N ILE A 406 -32.79 -11.47 14.72
CA ILE A 406 -32.33 -10.78 13.51
C ILE A 406 -32.46 -9.27 13.71
N ARG A 407 -31.37 -8.54 13.50
CA ARG A 407 -31.34 -7.07 13.63
C ARG A 407 -30.66 -6.42 12.42
N PRO A 408 -31.11 -5.23 11.99
CA PRO A 408 -30.42 -4.41 11.02
C PRO A 408 -29.19 -3.79 11.69
N MET A 409 -28.01 -4.34 11.40
CA MET A 409 -26.74 -3.91 11.97
C MET A 409 -25.96 -3.06 10.97
N MET A 410 -25.27 -2.06 11.48
CA MET A 410 -24.40 -1.16 10.72
C MET A 410 -23.06 -1.04 11.44
N THR A 411 -21.94 -1.05 10.70
CA THR A 411 -20.63 -0.73 11.28
C THR A 411 -20.30 0.73 11.03
N ALA A 412 -19.94 1.44 12.08
CA ALA A 412 -19.38 2.78 12.04
C ALA A 412 -17.90 2.72 12.41
N SER A 413 -17.07 3.47 11.66
CA SER A 413 -15.62 3.57 11.84
C SER A 413 -15.24 5.03 12.05
N LEU A 414 -14.64 5.37 13.20
CA LEU A 414 -14.14 6.70 13.50
C LEU A 414 -12.63 6.72 13.30
N SER A 415 -12.14 7.45 12.29
CA SER A 415 -10.71 7.77 12.17
C SER A 415 -10.43 9.12 12.80
N PHE A 416 -9.37 9.23 13.59
CA PHE A 416 -9.01 10.45 14.30
C PHE A 416 -7.48 10.66 14.33
N ASP A 417 -7.07 11.92 14.51
CA ASP A 417 -5.67 12.33 14.63
C ASP A 417 -5.19 12.12 16.06
N HIS A 418 -4.33 11.12 16.25
CA HIS A 418 -3.82 10.74 17.59
C HIS A 418 -2.85 11.75 18.23
N ARG A 419 -2.52 12.84 17.53
CA ARG A 419 -1.77 13.96 18.11
C ARG A 419 -2.67 14.85 18.97
N VAL A 420 -3.99 14.86 18.69
CA VAL A 420 -4.95 15.79 19.28
C VAL A 420 -5.89 15.09 20.27
N ILE A 421 -6.31 13.88 19.95
CA ILE A 421 -7.22 13.11 20.79
C ILE A 421 -6.72 11.68 21.00
N ASP A 422 -6.83 11.19 22.22
CA ASP A 422 -6.45 9.83 22.58
C ASP A 422 -7.58 8.81 22.30
N GLY A 423 -7.22 7.53 22.40
CA GLY A 423 -8.15 6.45 22.08
C GLY A 423 -9.38 6.39 22.98
N ALA A 424 -9.28 6.72 24.29
CA ALA A 424 -10.41 6.63 25.20
C ALA A 424 -11.48 7.69 24.92
N PRO A 425 -11.19 9.01 24.83
CA PRO A 425 -12.17 10.02 24.43
C PRO A 425 -12.78 9.76 23.05
N ALA A 426 -11.98 9.30 22.08
CA ALA A 426 -12.49 8.92 20.76
C ALA A 426 -13.47 7.73 20.82
N ALA A 427 -13.19 6.75 21.68
CA ALA A 427 -14.08 5.60 21.90
C ALA A 427 -15.38 6.03 22.57
N GLU A 428 -15.33 6.92 23.56
CA GLU A 428 -16.52 7.49 24.23
C GLU A 428 -17.38 8.27 23.25
N PHE A 429 -16.80 9.09 22.39
CA PHE A 429 -17.51 9.79 21.32
C PHE A 429 -18.18 8.82 20.34
N LEU A 430 -17.48 7.77 19.90
CA LEU A 430 -18.05 6.76 19.00
C LEU A 430 -19.19 5.97 19.72
N ALA A 431 -19.02 5.66 20.99
CA ALA A 431 -20.05 5.03 21.83
C ALA A 431 -21.28 5.94 21.98
N GLU A 432 -21.08 7.25 22.07
CA GLU A 432 -22.19 8.21 22.13
C GLU A 432 -22.98 8.25 20.81
N ILE A 433 -22.31 8.25 19.66
CA ILE A 433 -22.96 8.14 18.35
C ILE A 433 -23.79 6.84 18.29
N LYS A 434 -23.22 5.72 18.73
CA LYS A 434 -23.90 4.43 18.82
C LYS A 434 -25.15 4.55 19.70
N ARG A 435 -25.01 5.09 20.91
CA ARG A 435 -26.09 5.25 21.87
C ARG A 435 -27.26 6.10 21.31
N ILE A 436 -26.92 7.19 20.61
CA ILE A 436 -27.91 8.07 19.96
C ILE A 436 -28.64 7.32 18.83
N LEU A 437 -27.95 6.57 17.99
CA LEU A 437 -28.57 5.82 16.90
C LEU A 437 -29.43 4.64 17.39
N GLU A 438 -29.06 4.02 18.51
CA GLU A 438 -29.83 3.00 19.18
C GLU A 438 -31.00 3.57 19.99
N ASN A 439 -31.00 4.90 20.30
CA ASN A 439 -32.09 5.63 20.97
C ASN A 439 -32.35 6.97 20.27
N PRO A 440 -32.83 6.96 19.02
CA PRO A 440 -32.79 8.14 18.13
C PRO A 440 -33.75 9.25 18.53
N LEU A 441 -34.70 9.03 19.41
CA LEU A 441 -35.58 10.11 19.89
C LEU A 441 -34.85 11.17 20.68
N GLU A 442 -33.68 10.86 21.27
CA GLU A 442 -32.89 11.83 22.02
C GLU A 442 -32.30 12.96 21.17
N MET A 443 -32.18 12.77 19.86
CA MET A 443 -31.68 13.82 18.97
C MET A 443 -32.78 14.78 18.50
N ILE A 444 -34.03 14.53 18.86
CA ILE A 444 -35.19 15.35 18.48
C ILE A 444 -35.61 16.26 19.63
N VAL A 445 -35.29 15.88 20.86
CA VAL A 445 -35.52 16.66 22.09
C VAL A 445 -34.33 17.58 22.33
#